data_07c22859d7b4fda346963413abc96db9
#
_entry.id   07c22859d7b4fda346963413abc96db9
#
_cell.length_a   1.000
_cell.length_b   1.000
_cell.length_c   1.000
_cell.angle_alpha   90.00
_cell.angle_beta   90.00
_cell.angle_gamma   90.00
#
_symmetry.space_group_name_H-M   'P 1'
#
loop_
_entity.id
_entity.type
_entity.pdbx_description
1 polymer ?
#
loop_
_entity_poly.entity_id
_entity_poly.type
_entity_poly.pdbx_seq_one_letter_code
_entity_poly.pdbx_strand_id
1 'polypeptide(L)'
;KGAGSEPTASAVIADLVDVTRLHTADPQNRVPHLAFQPDAMSPLPILPMDEVVTSYYLRLRVADQAGVLAKVTGILAAANISIDAVLQREADEVCAEGGEPQTDVIILTHDTREGTMNAALAQMQALPTVLAPITRIRKEELN
;
A
#
# COMPACT_ATOMS: atom_id res chain seq x y z
N LYS A 1 14.07 10.60 23.47
CA LYS A 1 13.46 11.91 23.77
C LYS A 1 13.37 12.69 22.47
N GLY A 2 12.31 13.51 22.31
CA GLY A 2 11.99 14.22 21.05
C GLY A 2 12.88 15.44 20.78
N ALA A 3 12.33 16.43 20.07
CA ALA A 3 13.04 17.64 19.67
C ALA A 3 13.30 18.57 20.85
N GLY A 4 14.35 19.40 20.72
CA GLY A 4 14.76 20.41 21.68
C GLY A 4 16.27 20.50 21.83
N SER A 5 16.78 21.59 22.42
CA SER A 5 18.23 21.83 22.56
C SER A 5 18.93 20.76 23.38
N GLU A 6 18.36 20.39 24.50
CA GLU A 6 18.94 19.40 25.42
C GLU A 6 18.97 17.97 24.84
N PRO A 7 17.88 17.42 24.27
CA PRO A 7 17.92 16.13 23.58
C PRO A 7 18.89 16.10 22.40
N THR A 8 18.96 17.19 21.62
CA THR A 8 19.87 17.30 20.48
C THR A 8 21.34 17.33 20.94
N ALA A 9 21.64 18.12 21.96
CA ALA A 9 22.98 18.14 22.54
C ALA A 9 23.40 16.78 23.10
N SER A 10 22.48 16.08 23.77
CA SER A 10 22.71 14.72 24.30
C SER A 10 23.02 13.73 23.16
N ALA A 11 22.27 13.79 22.05
CA ALA A 11 22.52 12.93 20.88
C ALA A 11 23.90 13.20 20.26
N VAL A 12 24.25 14.48 20.05
CA VAL A 12 25.56 14.85 19.48
C VAL A 12 26.71 14.38 20.37
N ILE A 13 26.60 14.55 21.69
CA ILE A 13 27.62 14.07 22.62
C ILE A 13 27.72 12.54 22.61
N ALA A 14 26.60 11.83 22.53
CA ALA A 14 26.60 10.37 22.43
C ALA A 14 27.35 9.92 21.17
N ASP A 15 27.08 10.54 20.02
CA ASP A 15 27.74 10.23 18.74
C ASP A 15 29.25 10.51 18.82
N LEU A 16 29.66 11.62 19.43
CA LEU A 16 31.09 11.93 19.62
C LEU A 16 31.79 10.91 20.52
N VAL A 17 31.14 10.46 21.57
CA VAL A 17 31.66 9.40 22.44
C VAL A 17 31.83 8.10 21.68
N ASP A 18 30.84 7.72 20.87
CA ASP A 18 30.90 6.49 20.09
C ASP A 18 31.99 6.55 19.01
N VAL A 19 32.13 7.69 18.28
CA VAL A 19 33.23 7.89 17.34
C VAL A 19 34.60 7.81 18.03
N THR A 20 34.72 8.40 19.23
CA THR A 20 35.98 8.33 20.00
C THR A 20 36.32 6.90 20.39
N ARG A 21 35.34 6.12 20.84
CA ARG A 21 35.50 4.69 21.13
C ARG A 21 35.89 3.88 19.89
N LEU A 22 35.28 4.19 18.74
CA LEU A 22 35.62 3.57 17.46
C LEU A 22 37.08 3.79 17.04
N HIS A 23 37.64 4.98 17.38
CA HIS A 23 39.03 5.33 17.05
C HIS A 23 40.06 4.56 17.86
N THR A 24 39.74 4.23 19.09
CA THR A 24 40.68 3.61 20.05
C THR A 24 40.47 2.11 20.25
N ALA A 25 39.35 1.57 19.82
CA ALA A 25 39.03 0.16 20.02
C ALA A 25 39.58 -0.72 18.89
N ASP A 26 39.96 -1.95 19.26
CA ASP A 26 40.20 -3.03 18.32
C ASP A 26 39.00 -3.16 17.38
N PRO A 27 39.24 -3.36 16.04
CA PRO A 27 38.16 -3.56 15.07
C PRO A 27 37.11 -4.58 15.47
N GLN A 28 37.47 -5.61 16.24
CA GLN A 28 36.55 -6.66 16.72
C GLN A 28 35.71 -6.21 17.92
N ASN A 29 36.13 -5.17 18.63
CA ASN A 29 35.44 -4.64 19.80
C ASN A 29 34.77 -3.28 19.53
N ARG A 30 34.66 -2.86 18.27
CA ARG A 30 33.98 -1.64 17.91
C ARG A 30 32.47 -1.76 18.13
N VAL A 31 31.84 -0.67 18.51
CA VAL A 31 30.38 -0.57 18.52
C VAL A 31 29.87 -0.78 17.09
N PRO A 32 29.03 -1.77 16.83
CA PRO A 32 28.53 -2.05 15.50
C PRO A 32 27.65 -0.90 14.99
N HIS A 33 27.72 -0.57 13.72
CA HIS A 33 26.92 0.52 13.11
C HIS A 33 25.41 0.37 13.28
N LEU A 34 24.92 -0.87 13.42
CA LEU A 34 23.50 -1.17 13.59
C LEU A 34 23.18 -1.70 15.00
N ALA A 35 24.05 -1.45 15.99
CA ALA A 35 23.97 -1.95 17.36
C ALA A 35 24.01 -3.50 17.50
N PHE A 36 24.31 -4.22 16.40
CA PHE A 36 24.44 -5.66 16.37
C PHE A 36 25.79 -6.06 15.78
N GLN A 37 26.42 -7.11 16.30
CA GLN A 37 27.60 -7.67 15.68
C GLN A 37 27.25 -8.24 14.29
N PRO A 38 28.20 -8.24 13.32
CA PRO A 38 27.94 -8.73 11.96
C PRO A 38 27.42 -10.17 11.90
N ASP A 39 27.86 -11.02 12.82
CA ASP A 39 27.44 -12.41 12.95
C ASP A 39 26.02 -12.57 13.58
N ALA A 40 25.54 -11.54 14.27
CA ALA A 40 24.18 -11.51 14.80
C ALA A 40 23.15 -10.96 13.78
N MET A 41 23.62 -10.50 12.62
CA MET A 41 22.74 -10.02 11.56
C MET A 41 22.27 -11.17 10.70
N SER A 42 20.97 -11.37 10.61
CA SER A 42 20.38 -12.35 9.70
C SER A 42 20.10 -11.73 8.33
N PRO A 43 20.51 -12.37 7.21
CA PRO A 43 20.14 -11.94 5.87
C PRO A 43 18.68 -12.32 5.58
N LEU A 44 17.74 -11.72 6.29
CA LEU A 44 16.32 -11.94 6.01
C LEU A 44 16.02 -11.41 4.60
N PRO A 45 15.45 -12.23 3.73
CA PRO A 45 15.04 -11.77 2.42
C PRO A 45 13.89 -10.75 2.56
N ILE A 46 13.96 -9.68 1.80
CA ILE A 46 12.83 -8.76 1.66
C ILE A 46 11.78 -9.47 0.80
N LEU A 47 10.55 -9.55 1.31
CA LEU A 47 9.44 -10.13 0.57
C LEU A 47 9.16 -9.27 -0.68
N PRO A 48 9.12 -9.87 -1.89
CA PRO A 48 8.69 -9.15 -3.08
C PRO A 48 7.28 -8.58 -2.90
N MET A 49 7.04 -7.36 -3.41
CA MET A 49 5.73 -6.70 -3.25
C MET A 49 4.57 -7.55 -3.77
N ASP A 50 4.75 -8.26 -4.87
CA ASP A 50 3.70 -9.10 -5.46
C ASP A 50 3.25 -10.26 -4.55
N GLU A 51 4.07 -10.62 -3.56
CA GLU A 51 3.76 -11.68 -2.59
C GLU A 51 3.10 -11.15 -1.31
N VAL A 52 3.06 -9.84 -1.12
CA VAL A 52 2.37 -9.23 0.02
C VAL A 52 0.89 -9.57 -0.04
N VAL A 53 0.34 -10.01 1.09
CA VAL A 53 -1.08 -10.34 1.25
C VAL A 53 -1.72 -9.28 2.13
N THR A 54 -2.76 -8.62 1.61
CA THR A 54 -3.50 -7.57 2.33
C THR A 54 -4.88 -7.40 1.70
N SER A 55 -5.77 -6.70 2.36
CA SER A 55 -7.06 -6.28 1.83
C SER A 55 -6.97 -4.90 1.16
N TYR A 56 -7.94 -4.57 0.33
CA TYR A 56 -7.92 -3.37 -0.50
C TYR A 56 -9.21 -2.59 -0.43
N TYR A 57 -9.07 -1.27 -0.47
CA TYR A 57 -10.10 -0.32 -0.88
C TYR A 57 -9.86 0.04 -2.34
N LEU A 58 -10.86 -0.16 -3.17
CA LEU A 58 -10.86 0.23 -4.58
C LEU A 58 -11.96 1.26 -4.82
N ARG A 59 -11.65 2.32 -5.57
CA ARG A 59 -12.65 3.25 -6.08
C ARG A 59 -12.51 3.38 -7.59
N LEU A 60 -13.61 3.11 -8.27
CA LEU A 60 -13.71 3.13 -9.72
C LEU A 60 -14.73 4.21 -10.12
N ARG A 61 -14.36 5.09 -11.04
CA ARG A 61 -15.30 5.94 -11.76
C ARG A 61 -15.75 5.19 -13.00
N VAL A 62 -17.02 4.87 -13.11
CA VAL A 62 -17.57 4.04 -14.18
C VAL A 62 -18.78 4.71 -14.85
N ALA A 63 -19.06 4.32 -16.10
CA ALA A 63 -20.32 4.67 -16.76
C ALA A 63 -21.48 4.03 -15.97
N ASP A 64 -22.54 4.81 -15.71
CA ASP A 64 -23.74 4.29 -15.04
C ASP A 64 -24.62 3.54 -16.03
N GLN A 65 -24.21 2.31 -16.32
CA GLN A 65 -24.87 1.41 -17.27
C GLN A 65 -25.07 0.03 -16.69
N ALA A 66 -26.17 -0.60 -17.07
CA ALA A 66 -26.45 -1.97 -16.66
C ALA A 66 -25.32 -2.93 -17.08
N GLY A 67 -24.90 -3.80 -16.13
CA GLY A 67 -23.88 -4.80 -16.37
C GLY A 67 -22.44 -4.35 -16.11
N VAL A 68 -22.17 -3.09 -15.84
CA VAL A 68 -20.80 -2.60 -15.51
C VAL A 68 -20.31 -3.23 -14.21
N LEU A 69 -21.12 -3.19 -13.15
CA LEU A 69 -20.78 -3.83 -11.88
C LEU A 69 -20.57 -5.33 -12.05
N ALA A 70 -21.39 -6.02 -12.86
CA ALA A 70 -21.24 -7.44 -13.12
C ALA A 70 -19.90 -7.77 -13.82
N LYS A 71 -19.43 -6.92 -14.74
CA LYS A 71 -18.11 -7.09 -15.39
C LYS A 71 -16.98 -6.90 -14.39
N VAL A 72 -17.04 -5.85 -13.58
CA VAL A 72 -16.02 -5.56 -12.55
C VAL A 72 -15.93 -6.69 -11.53
N THR A 73 -17.07 -7.09 -10.95
CA THR A 73 -17.11 -8.19 -9.97
C THR A 73 -16.76 -9.54 -10.59
N GLY A 74 -17.08 -9.74 -11.86
CA GLY A 74 -16.69 -10.93 -12.62
C GLY A 74 -15.16 -11.08 -12.76
N ILE A 75 -14.44 -9.97 -12.98
CA ILE A 75 -12.97 -9.97 -13.03
C ILE A 75 -12.39 -10.35 -11.65
N LEU A 76 -12.94 -9.77 -10.57
CA LEU A 76 -12.50 -10.10 -9.21
C LEU A 76 -12.78 -11.57 -8.89
N ALA A 77 -13.96 -12.08 -9.24
CA ALA A 77 -14.33 -13.48 -9.05
C ALA A 77 -13.43 -14.43 -9.84
N ALA A 78 -13.11 -14.12 -11.11
CA ALA A 78 -12.19 -14.90 -11.94
C ALA A 78 -10.76 -14.94 -11.36
N ALA A 79 -10.34 -13.87 -10.69
CA ALA A 79 -9.07 -13.79 -9.97
C ALA A 79 -9.13 -14.42 -8.56
N ASN A 80 -10.25 -15.03 -8.16
CA ASN A 80 -10.51 -15.57 -6.83
C ASN A 80 -10.32 -14.51 -5.71
N ILE A 81 -10.69 -13.28 -5.99
CA ILE A 81 -10.67 -12.17 -5.02
C ILE A 81 -12.06 -12.04 -4.41
N SER A 82 -12.17 -12.30 -3.11
CA SER A 82 -13.41 -12.17 -2.37
C SER A 82 -13.71 -10.71 -2.03
N ILE A 83 -14.98 -10.34 -2.12
CA ILE A 83 -15.47 -8.99 -1.84
C ILE A 83 -16.07 -8.97 -0.44
N ASP A 84 -15.64 -8.01 0.37
CA ASP A 84 -16.17 -7.73 1.71
C ASP A 84 -17.40 -6.80 1.62
N ALA A 85 -17.28 -5.70 0.86
CA ALA A 85 -18.37 -4.76 0.66
C ALA A 85 -18.32 -4.09 -0.72
N VAL A 86 -19.49 -3.72 -1.22
CA VAL A 86 -19.63 -2.89 -2.41
C VAL A 86 -20.59 -1.75 -2.10
N LEU A 87 -20.19 -0.55 -2.42
CA LEU A 87 -21.01 0.64 -2.35
C LEU A 87 -21.02 1.33 -3.72
N GLN A 88 -22.18 1.42 -4.33
CA GLN A 88 -22.40 2.26 -5.50
C GLN A 88 -23.10 3.54 -5.04
N ARG A 89 -22.55 4.69 -5.41
CA ARG A 89 -23.19 5.98 -5.18
C ARG A 89 -24.21 6.28 -6.27
N GLU A 90 -25.15 7.16 -5.97
CA GLU A 90 -26.01 7.72 -7.01
C GLU A 90 -25.15 8.40 -8.08
N ALA A 91 -25.62 8.33 -9.32
CA ALA A 91 -24.94 8.99 -10.42
C ALA A 91 -24.76 10.47 -10.10
N ASP A 92 -23.57 11.01 -10.31
CA ASP A 92 -23.37 12.45 -10.21
C ASP A 92 -24.23 13.13 -11.29
N GLU A 93 -25.18 13.95 -10.87
CA GLU A 93 -25.98 14.79 -11.77
C GLU A 93 -25.11 15.82 -12.54
N VAL A 94 -23.83 15.92 -12.19
CA VAL A 94 -22.85 16.80 -12.84
C VAL A 94 -22.26 16.07 -14.04
N CYS A 95 -23.09 15.66 -14.97
CA CYS A 95 -22.62 15.42 -16.33
C CYS A 95 -22.36 16.79 -16.96
N ALA A 96 -21.14 17.04 -17.42
CA ALA A 96 -20.91 18.10 -18.39
C ALA A 96 -21.98 17.96 -19.48
N GLU A 97 -22.58 19.03 -19.91
CA GLU A 97 -23.69 19.05 -20.89
C GLU A 97 -23.43 18.04 -22.02
N GLY A 98 -24.22 16.95 -22.10
CA GLY A 98 -24.10 15.89 -23.10
C GLY A 98 -23.21 14.69 -22.74
N GLY A 99 -22.70 14.58 -21.52
CA GLY A 99 -21.93 13.40 -21.05
C GLY A 99 -22.83 12.22 -20.63
N GLU A 100 -22.31 10.99 -20.76
CA GLU A 100 -22.99 9.82 -20.21
C GLU A 100 -23.00 9.87 -18.67
N PRO A 101 -24.09 9.39 -18.01
CA PRO A 101 -24.14 9.29 -16.56
C PRO A 101 -22.98 8.47 -16.00
N GLN A 102 -22.37 8.96 -14.94
CA GLN A 102 -21.22 8.33 -14.30
C GLN A 102 -21.48 8.12 -12.83
N THR A 103 -20.92 7.07 -12.26
CA THR A 103 -21.03 6.79 -10.84
C THR A 103 -19.70 6.31 -10.27
N ASP A 104 -19.52 6.51 -8.97
CA ASP A 104 -18.40 5.92 -8.23
C ASP A 104 -18.84 4.57 -7.63
N VAL A 105 -18.08 3.54 -7.93
CA VAL A 105 -18.18 2.24 -7.28
C VAL A 105 -17.01 2.07 -6.32
N ILE A 106 -17.31 1.82 -5.06
CA ILE A 106 -16.35 1.53 -4.02
C ILE A 106 -16.43 0.04 -3.69
N ILE A 107 -15.30 -0.64 -3.69
CA ILE A 107 -15.20 -2.06 -3.38
C ILE A 107 -14.17 -2.23 -2.26
N LEU A 108 -14.56 -2.95 -1.20
CA LEU A 108 -13.64 -3.48 -0.20
C LEU A 108 -13.43 -4.96 -0.46
N THR A 109 -12.18 -5.41 -0.41
CA THR A 109 -11.86 -6.82 -0.63
C THR A 109 -11.40 -7.49 0.66
N HIS A 110 -11.52 -8.80 0.71
CA HIS A 110 -10.75 -9.62 1.64
C HIS A 110 -9.28 -9.66 1.22
N ASP A 111 -8.46 -10.29 2.06
CA ASP A 111 -7.02 -10.45 1.83
C ASP A 111 -6.76 -11.17 0.50
N THR A 112 -5.86 -10.61 -0.28
CA THR A 112 -5.38 -11.21 -1.52
C THR A 112 -3.94 -10.79 -1.79
N ARG A 113 -3.23 -11.55 -2.62
CA ARG A 113 -1.87 -11.21 -3.01
C ARG A 113 -1.84 -9.96 -3.90
N GLU A 114 -0.88 -9.10 -3.66
CA GLU A 114 -0.66 -7.88 -4.44
C GLU A 114 -0.57 -8.17 -5.94
N GLY A 115 0.20 -9.20 -6.34
CA GLY A 115 0.32 -9.59 -7.75
C GLY A 115 -1.02 -9.99 -8.39
N THR A 116 -1.88 -10.71 -7.66
CA THR A 116 -3.23 -11.06 -8.10
C THR A 116 -4.10 -9.81 -8.26
N MET A 117 -4.05 -8.91 -7.28
CA MET A 117 -4.76 -7.63 -7.34
C MET A 117 -4.27 -6.77 -8.51
N ASN A 118 -2.96 -6.69 -8.75
CA ASN A 118 -2.39 -5.94 -9.88
C ASN A 118 -2.92 -6.45 -11.22
N ALA A 119 -2.98 -7.76 -11.41
CA ALA A 119 -3.52 -8.37 -12.62
C ALA A 119 -5.02 -8.07 -12.81
N ALA A 120 -5.81 -8.16 -11.75
CA ALA A 120 -7.24 -7.84 -11.77
C ALA A 120 -7.48 -6.34 -12.06
N LEU A 121 -6.69 -5.45 -11.44
CA LEU A 121 -6.76 -4.00 -11.69
C LEU A 121 -6.46 -3.66 -13.15
N ALA A 122 -5.43 -4.29 -13.75
CA ALA A 122 -5.11 -4.07 -15.16
C ALA A 122 -6.29 -4.48 -16.09
N GLN A 123 -6.95 -5.58 -15.80
CA GLN A 123 -8.13 -6.02 -16.57
C GLN A 123 -9.32 -5.06 -16.37
N MET A 124 -9.59 -4.63 -15.13
CA MET A 124 -10.67 -3.68 -14.86
C MET A 124 -10.39 -2.31 -15.52
N GLN A 125 -9.15 -1.84 -15.47
CA GLN A 125 -8.76 -0.57 -16.09
C GLN A 125 -8.90 -0.59 -17.63
N ALA A 126 -8.77 -1.77 -18.25
CA ALA A 126 -8.95 -1.95 -19.69
C ALA A 126 -10.43 -1.94 -20.14
N LEU A 127 -11.38 -1.97 -19.21
CA LEU A 127 -12.79 -1.88 -19.57
C LEU A 127 -13.14 -0.47 -20.08
N PRO A 128 -13.78 -0.34 -21.24
CA PRO A 128 -14.17 0.98 -21.79
C PRO A 128 -15.17 1.72 -20.88
N THR A 129 -15.82 1.03 -19.98
CA THR A 129 -16.76 1.60 -19.01
C THR A 129 -16.09 2.13 -17.74
N VAL A 130 -14.78 1.93 -17.57
CA VAL A 130 -13.98 2.54 -16.49
C VAL A 130 -13.37 3.83 -17.02
N LEU A 131 -13.86 4.95 -16.53
CA LEU A 131 -13.67 6.27 -17.13
C LEU A 131 -12.48 7.05 -16.56
N ALA A 132 -11.88 6.57 -15.46
CA ALA A 132 -10.75 7.20 -14.80
C ALA A 132 -9.78 6.14 -14.21
N PRO A 133 -8.55 6.53 -13.89
CA PRO A 133 -7.64 5.64 -13.18
C PRO A 133 -8.26 5.13 -11.86
N ILE A 134 -8.18 3.81 -11.66
CA ILE A 134 -8.71 3.17 -10.45
C ILE A 134 -7.86 3.58 -9.25
N THR A 135 -8.49 4.14 -8.22
CA THR A 135 -7.82 4.40 -6.94
C THR A 135 -7.75 3.11 -6.15
N ARG A 136 -6.53 2.73 -5.73
CA ARG A 136 -6.29 1.58 -4.85
C ARG A 136 -5.59 2.02 -3.59
N ILE A 137 -6.09 1.58 -2.43
CA ILE A 137 -5.47 1.78 -1.12
C ILE A 137 -5.42 0.42 -0.42
N ARG A 138 -4.26 0.06 0.13
CA ARG A 138 -4.16 -1.11 1.00
C ARG A 138 -4.87 -0.81 2.32
N LYS A 139 -5.66 -1.75 2.77
CA LYS A 139 -6.37 -1.67 4.05
C LYS A 139 -5.64 -2.56 5.06
N GLU A 140 -5.30 -2.01 6.21
CA GLU A 140 -4.73 -2.76 7.31
C GLU A 140 -5.71 -2.79 8.47
N GLU A 141 -5.90 -3.95 9.07
CA GLU A 141 -6.71 -4.09 10.28
C GLU A 141 -5.77 -3.96 11.48
N LEU A 142 -5.89 -2.84 12.18
CA LEU A 142 -5.19 -2.62 13.43
C LEU A 142 -5.94 -3.37 14.54
N ASN A 143 -5.38 -4.48 15.00
CA ASN A 143 -5.86 -5.23 16.17
C ASN A 143 -5.48 -4.51 17.46
#